data_4ceb3ec8c47f8136d04c2bb1bb94cf15
#
_entry.id   4ceb3ec8c47f8136d04c2bb1bb94cf15
#
_cell.length_a   1.000
_cell.length_b   1.000
_cell.length_c   1.000
_cell.angle_alpha   90.00
_cell.angle_beta   90.00
_cell.angle_gamma   90.00
#
_symmetry.space_group_name_H-M   'P 1'
#
loop_
_entity.id
_entity.type
_entity.pdbx_description
1 polymer ?
#
loop_
_entity_poly.entity_id
_entity_poly.type
_entity_poly.pdbx_seq_one_letter_code
_entity_poly.pdbx_strand_id
1 'polypeptide(L)'
;YRCLYKQEPIEREGLLFPDDKIRRYFNLPHGEPEIITAQCDTKGKGTDYFVMPILQKYGEDYYCVDCVCDNTADYEMQYENASNTLVNNQVQECEFERNAGGDRVAMEVNKRVENKGWICNITDVPTETNKEARIFQCSNWILQHIIFKDQSLYKPNEPYGIMMSLLKQYSVSGKKQKDDVPDVLSNFALRMTQGSRIAKVEAVHNPFRGGLY
;
A
#
# COMPACT_ATOMS: atom_id res chain seq x y z
N TYR A 1 13.18 6.86 16.52
CA TYR A 1 14.18 6.18 17.39
C TYR A 1 13.54 5.22 18.41
N ARG A 2 12.21 5.29 18.65
CA ARG A 2 11.52 4.40 19.61
C ARG A 2 11.01 3.08 19.02
N CYS A 3 10.94 2.93 17.70
CA CYS A 3 10.49 1.67 17.06
C CYS A 3 11.56 0.56 17.00
N LEU A 4 12.82 0.86 17.30
CA LEU A 4 13.94 -0.06 17.12
C LEU A 4 14.25 -0.95 18.34
N TYR A 5 13.55 -0.81 19.49
CA TYR A 5 13.98 -1.45 20.74
C TYR A 5 12.90 -2.16 21.57
N LYS A 6 11.72 -2.43 21.03
CA LYS A 6 10.86 -3.46 21.63
C LYS A 6 10.84 -4.67 20.71
N GLN A 7 11.89 -5.49 20.84
CA GLN A 7 11.84 -6.89 20.44
C GLN A 7 10.92 -7.61 21.42
N GLU A 8 9.62 -7.56 21.17
CA GLU A 8 8.75 -8.58 21.71
C GLU A 8 9.07 -9.88 20.96
N PRO A 9 9.18 -11.03 21.65
CA PRO A 9 9.48 -12.31 20.98
C PRO A 9 8.43 -12.54 19.91
N ILE A 10 8.88 -12.78 18.68
CA ILE A 10 8.02 -13.22 17.58
C ILE A 10 7.57 -14.65 17.95
N GLU A 11 6.51 -14.74 18.72
CA GLU A 11 5.92 -16.02 19.07
C GLU A 11 5.18 -16.57 17.85
N ARG A 12 5.54 -17.80 17.51
CA ARG A 12 5.05 -18.68 16.45
C ARG A 12 5.61 -18.40 15.04
N GLU A 13 6.61 -19.20 14.69
CA GLU A 13 7.12 -19.45 13.33
C GLU A 13 7.70 -18.27 12.55
N GLY A 14 8.01 -17.16 13.20
CA GLY A 14 8.67 -16.02 12.55
C GLY A 14 7.78 -15.25 11.56
N LEU A 15 6.45 -15.46 11.59
CA LEU A 15 5.51 -14.69 10.77
C LEU A 15 5.55 -13.22 11.16
N LEU A 16 5.67 -12.35 10.17
CA LEU A 16 5.73 -10.91 10.40
C LEU A 16 4.33 -10.29 10.55
N PHE A 17 3.33 -10.89 9.90
CA PHE A 17 1.93 -10.45 9.91
C PHE A 17 1.00 -11.60 10.35
N PRO A 18 1.08 -12.03 11.62
CA PRO A 18 0.23 -13.11 12.11
C PRO A 18 -1.23 -12.67 12.15
N ASP A 19 -2.13 -13.59 11.85
CA ASP A 19 -3.55 -13.31 11.61
C ASP A 19 -4.26 -12.68 12.82
N ASP A 20 -3.85 -13.02 14.01
CA ASP A 20 -4.37 -12.50 15.29
C ASP A 20 -3.94 -11.05 15.58
N LYS A 21 -2.90 -10.54 14.88
CA LYS A 21 -2.45 -9.14 15.00
C LYS A 21 -2.99 -8.24 13.89
N ILE A 22 -3.56 -8.82 12.82
CA ILE A 22 -4.13 -8.04 11.71
C ILE A 22 -5.47 -7.43 12.13
N ARG A 23 -5.57 -6.11 12.12
CA ARG A 23 -6.81 -5.38 12.38
C ARG A 23 -7.80 -5.58 11.23
N ARG A 24 -9.08 -5.77 11.57
CA ARG A 24 -10.14 -6.09 10.61
C ARG A 24 -11.37 -5.24 10.82
N TYR A 25 -12.13 -5.02 9.75
CA TYR A 25 -13.41 -4.31 9.79
C TYR A 25 -14.52 -5.09 9.09
N PHE A 26 -15.74 -4.94 9.59
CA PHE A 26 -16.97 -5.37 8.91
C PHE A 26 -17.63 -4.22 8.18
N ASN A 27 -17.60 -3.03 8.75
CA ASN A 27 -18.16 -1.81 8.17
C ASN A 27 -17.09 -0.72 8.19
N LEU A 28 -17.12 0.13 7.17
CA LEU A 28 -16.31 1.33 7.14
C LEU A 28 -16.82 2.35 8.18
N PRO A 29 -15.99 3.29 8.64
CA PRO A 29 -16.43 4.41 9.46
C PRO A 29 -17.51 5.22 8.75
N HIS A 30 -18.34 5.92 9.55
CA HIS A 30 -19.34 6.84 9.01
C HIS A 30 -18.67 8.07 8.41
N GLY A 31 -19.24 8.57 7.30
CA GLY A 31 -18.76 9.75 6.58
C GLY A 31 -17.84 9.42 5.43
N GLU A 32 -17.40 10.48 4.74
CA GLU A 32 -16.47 10.36 3.61
C GLU A 32 -15.02 10.18 4.09
N PRO A 33 -14.20 9.40 3.39
CA PRO A 33 -12.78 9.32 3.69
C PRO A 33 -12.08 10.65 3.42
N GLU A 34 -11.04 10.96 4.19
CA GLU A 34 -10.20 12.14 3.97
C GLU A 34 -9.50 12.11 2.62
N ILE A 35 -9.08 10.92 2.19
CA ILE A 35 -8.47 10.63 0.90
C ILE A 35 -8.64 9.15 0.56
N ILE A 36 -8.77 8.86 -0.74
CA ILE A 36 -8.69 7.51 -1.28
C ILE A 36 -7.41 7.41 -2.09
N THR A 37 -6.52 6.54 -1.67
CA THR A 37 -5.16 6.43 -2.20
C THR A 37 -4.80 4.99 -2.54
N ALA A 38 -3.82 4.81 -3.41
CA ALA A 38 -3.28 3.50 -3.76
C ALA A 38 -1.75 3.52 -3.77
N GLN A 39 -1.16 2.35 -3.58
CA GLN A 39 0.25 2.08 -3.78
C GLN A 39 0.38 0.90 -4.72
N CYS A 40 1.24 0.97 -5.72
CA CYS A 40 1.40 -0.09 -6.69
C CYS A 40 2.84 -0.61 -6.72
N ASP A 41 3.00 -1.92 -6.54
CA ASP A 41 4.21 -2.66 -6.91
C ASP A 41 3.93 -3.38 -8.21
N THR A 42 4.73 -3.05 -9.24
CA THR A 42 4.55 -3.61 -10.57
C THR A 42 5.25 -4.96 -10.67
N LYS A 43 4.58 -5.91 -11.32
CA LYS A 43 5.13 -7.22 -11.55
C LYS A 43 6.46 -7.16 -12.30
N GLY A 44 7.50 -7.72 -11.68
CA GLY A 44 8.77 -8.01 -12.33
C GLY A 44 8.66 -9.17 -13.33
N LYS A 45 9.79 -9.83 -13.60
CA LYS A 45 9.82 -11.02 -14.44
C LYS A 45 9.46 -12.27 -13.62
N GLY A 46 8.73 -13.20 -14.23
CA GLY A 46 8.45 -14.51 -13.63
C GLY A 46 7.11 -14.61 -12.92
N THR A 47 7.10 -15.17 -11.71
CA THR A 47 5.90 -15.52 -10.94
C THR A 47 5.49 -14.48 -9.91
N ASP A 48 6.05 -13.26 -9.96
CA ASP A 48 5.72 -12.18 -9.04
C ASP A 48 4.30 -11.67 -9.28
N TYR A 49 3.73 -11.04 -8.28
CA TYR A 49 2.40 -10.46 -8.36
C TYR A 49 2.47 -8.97 -8.70
N PHE A 50 1.54 -8.52 -9.52
CA PHE A 50 1.16 -7.12 -9.60
C PHE A 50 0.23 -6.86 -8.41
N VAL A 51 0.61 -5.97 -7.52
CA VAL A 51 -0.15 -5.70 -6.29
C VAL A 51 -0.45 -4.21 -6.17
N MET A 52 -1.74 -3.87 -6.04
CA MET A 52 -2.19 -2.50 -5.85
C MET A 52 -3.35 -2.44 -4.85
N PRO A 53 -3.07 -2.33 -3.54
CA PRO A 53 -4.10 -2.09 -2.53
C PRO A 53 -4.69 -0.69 -2.66
N ILE A 54 -6.01 -0.58 -2.45
CA ILE A 54 -6.75 0.68 -2.38
C ILE A 54 -7.09 0.95 -0.92
N LEU A 55 -6.70 2.12 -0.44
CA LEU A 55 -6.81 2.51 0.95
C LEU A 55 -7.63 3.80 1.12
N GLN A 56 -8.59 3.76 2.03
CA GLN A 56 -9.39 4.91 2.45
C GLN A 56 -8.90 5.39 3.82
N LYS A 57 -8.55 6.66 3.93
CA LYS A 57 -8.07 7.26 5.17
C LYS A 57 -9.21 7.81 6.00
N TYR A 58 -9.25 7.43 7.27
CA TYR A 58 -10.13 7.97 8.31
C TYR A 58 -9.30 8.24 9.57
N GLY A 59 -9.01 9.49 9.87
CA GLY A 59 -8.14 9.87 10.98
C GLY A 59 -6.72 9.32 10.82
N GLU A 60 -6.27 8.52 11.77
CA GLU A 60 -4.94 7.91 11.75
C GLU A 60 -4.91 6.53 11.05
N ASP A 61 -6.06 6.01 10.64
CA ASP A 61 -6.22 4.66 10.12
C ASP A 61 -6.49 4.66 8.60
N TYR A 62 -6.00 3.60 7.94
CA TYR A 62 -6.17 3.35 6.52
C TYR A 62 -6.92 2.03 6.31
N TYR A 63 -8.11 2.10 5.75
CA TYR A 63 -8.95 0.95 5.46
C TYR A 63 -8.66 0.41 4.08
N CYS A 64 -8.11 -0.79 3.98
CA CYS A 64 -7.90 -1.47 2.71
C CYS A 64 -9.23 -1.98 2.17
N VAL A 65 -9.80 -1.25 1.21
CA VAL A 65 -11.17 -1.49 0.72
C VAL A 65 -11.22 -2.37 -0.52
N ASP A 66 -10.14 -2.38 -1.32
CA ASP A 66 -10.06 -3.15 -2.55
C ASP A 66 -8.60 -3.42 -2.90
N CYS A 67 -8.33 -4.24 -3.90
CA CYS A 67 -6.99 -4.40 -4.44
C CYS A 67 -7.00 -5.02 -5.84
N VAL A 68 -5.93 -4.78 -6.60
CA VAL A 68 -5.46 -5.70 -7.63
C VAL A 68 -4.40 -6.59 -7.02
N CYS A 69 -4.51 -7.89 -7.22
CA CYS A 69 -3.48 -8.86 -6.84
C CYS A 69 -3.50 -9.98 -7.88
N ASP A 70 -2.61 -9.89 -8.86
CA ASP A 70 -2.66 -10.69 -10.08
C ASP A 70 -1.23 -11.06 -10.52
N ASN A 71 -1.05 -12.30 -10.96
CA ASN A 71 0.21 -12.79 -11.51
C ASN A 71 0.12 -13.20 -12.99
N THR A 72 -0.93 -12.77 -13.70
CA THR A 72 -1.05 -13.03 -15.13
C THR A 72 0.15 -12.49 -15.91
N ALA A 73 0.46 -13.11 -17.04
CA ALA A 73 1.46 -12.61 -17.97
C ALA A 73 0.91 -11.58 -18.98
N ASP A 74 -0.39 -11.35 -18.96
CA ASP A 74 -1.09 -10.40 -19.85
C ASP A 74 -1.04 -8.99 -19.26
N TYR A 75 -0.09 -8.19 -19.73
CA TYR A 75 0.08 -6.80 -19.31
C TYR A 75 -1.13 -5.92 -19.67
N GLU A 76 -1.79 -6.16 -20.80
CA GLU A 76 -2.96 -5.39 -21.19
C GLU A 76 -4.11 -5.59 -20.19
N MET A 77 -4.31 -6.83 -19.76
CA MET A 77 -5.28 -7.14 -18.72
C MET A 77 -4.90 -6.54 -17.38
N GLN A 78 -3.62 -6.52 -17.02
CA GLN A 78 -3.15 -5.87 -15.77
C GLN A 78 -3.43 -4.35 -15.80
N TYR A 79 -3.10 -3.67 -16.89
CA TYR A 79 -3.36 -2.23 -17.03
C TYR A 79 -4.85 -1.92 -16.98
N GLU A 80 -5.68 -2.76 -17.62
CA GLU A 80 -7.13 -2.60 -17.60
C GLU A 80 -7.69 -2.82 -16.19
N ASN A 81 -7.29 -3.88 -15.50
CA ASN A 81 -7.69 -4.15 -14.12
C ASN A 81 -7.28 -3.03 -13.18
N ALA A 82 -6.04 -2.55 -13.28
CA ALA A 82 -5.54 -1.45 -12.46
C ALA A 82 -6.37 -0.17 -12.71
N SER A 83 -6.55 0.23 -13.98
CA SER A 83 -7.31 1.43 -14.30
C SER A 83 -8.78 1.35 -13.88
N ASN A 84 -9.44 0.20 -14.07
CA ASN A 84 -10.80 -0.02 -13.61
C ASN A 84 -10.91 0.07 -12.08
N THR A 85 -9.96 -0.52 -11.35
CA THR A 85 -9.96 -0.49 -9.89
C THR A 85 -9.77 0.93 -9.37
N LEU A 86 -8.86 1.73 -9.97
CA LEU A 86 -8.68 3.14 -9.62
C LEU A 86 -9.95 3.97 -9.84
N VAL A 87 -10.60 3.79 -11.00
CA VAL A 87 -11.82 4.53 -11.35
C VAL A 87 -13.01 4.12 -10.49
N ASN A 88 -13.23 2.81 -10.32
CA ASN A 88 -14.37 2.28 -9.56
C ASN A 88 -14.32 2.67 -8.09
N ASN A 89 -13.12 2.80 -7.53
CA ASN A 89 -12.91 3.24 -6.15
C ASN A 89 -12.68 4.75 -6.02
N GLN A 90 -12.77 5.52 -7.11
CA GLN A 90 -12.57 6.98 -7.11
C GLN A 90 -11.23 7.40 -6.47
N VAL A 91 -10.17 6.67 -6.77
CA VAL A 91 -8.84 6.91 -6.20
C VAL A 91 -8.31 8.26 -6.65
N GLN A 92 -7.87 9.08 -5.68
CA GLN A 92 -7.37 10.44 -5.90
C GLN A 92 -5.87 10.46 -6.16
N GLU A 93 -5.13 9.57 -5.49
CA GLU A 93 -3.67 9.47 -5.60
C GLU A 93 -3.24 8.01 -5.72
N CYS A 94 -2.33 7.73 -6.65
CA CYS A 94 -1.71 6.41 -6.78
C CYS A 94 -0.21 6.57 -7.02
N GLU A 95 0.60 5.91 -6.20
CA GLU A 95 2.05 5.88 -6.38
C GLU A 95 2.49 4.50 -6.89
N PHE A 96 3.25 4.50 -7.97
CA PHE A 96 3.87 3.31 -8.56
C PHE A 96 5.34 3.22 -8.16
N GLU A 97 5.81 2.02 -7.85
CA GLU A 97 7.24 1.79 -7.75
C GLU A 97 7.86 1.84 -9.17
N ARG A 98 8.83 2.76 -9.40
CA ARG A 98 9.46 2.98 -10.71
C ARG A 98 10.31 1.80 -11.17
N ASN A 99 10.84 1.01 -10.25
CA ASN A 99 11.74 -0.09 -10.54
C ASN A 99 11.09 -1.11 -11.49
N ALA A 100 11.92 -1.80 -12.27
CA ALA A 100 11.49 -2.83 -13.22
C ALA A 100 10.48 -2.38 -14.32
N GLY A 101 10.43 -1.08 -14.65
CA GLY A 101 9.55 -0.55 -15.70
C GLY A 101 8.21 -0.04 -15.18
N GLY A 102 8.11 0.23 -13.89
CA GLY A 102 6.91 0.77 -13.26
C GLY A 102 6.51 2.16 -13.77
N ASP A 103 7.47 2.97 -14.21
CA ASP A 103 7.23 4.23 -14.91
C ASP A 103 6.36 4.06 -16.15
N ARG A 104 6.66 3.07 -16.98
CA ARG A 104 5.87 2.74 -18.18
C ARG A 104 4.48 2.24 -17.79
N VAL A 105 4.38 1.39 -16.78
CA VAL A 105 3.10 0.88 -16.28
C VAL A 105 2.24 2.05 -15.78
N ALA A 106 2.80 2.95 -14.97
CA ALA A 106 2.12 4.14 -14.48
C ALA A 106 1.57 5.01 -15.62
N MET A 107 2.36 5.25 -16.68
CA MET A 107 1.92 6.00 -17.86
C MET A 107 0.74 5.33 -18.59
N GLU A 108 0.81 4.01 -18.81
CA GLU A 108 -0.25 3.27 -19.51
C GLU A 108 -1.54 3.21 -18.66
N VAL A 109 -1.43 3.05 -17.35
CA VAL A 109 -2.57 3.07 -16.43
C VAL A 109 -3.19 4.47 -16.40
N ASN A 110 -2.38 5.53 -16.29
CA ASN A 110 -2.86 6.92 -16.26
C ASN A 110 -3.68 7.26 -17.51
N LYS A 111 -3.15 6.94 -18.69
CA LYS A 111 -3.85 7.15 -19.95
C LYS A 111 -5.23 6.47 -19.98
N ARG A 112 -5.35 5.25 -19.43
CA ARG A 112 -6.62 4.53 -19.37
C ARG A 112 -7.58 5.14 -18.36
N VAL A 113 -7.08 5.60 -17.21
CA VAL A 113 -7.86 6.31 -16.19
C VAL A 113 -8.47 7.60 -16.78
N GLU A 114 -7.65 8.41 -17.46
CA GLU A 114 -8.09 9.63 -18.15
C GLU A 114 -9.13 9.33 -19.25
N ASN A 115 -8.90 8.30 -20.07
CA ASN A 115 -9.87 7.88 -21.10
C ASN A 115 -11.22 7.42 -20.53
N LYS A 116 -11.25 6.97 -19.26
CA LYS A 116 -12.46 6.61 -18.53
C LYS A 116 -13.12 7.82 -17.84
N GLY A 117 -12.56 9.02 -18.02
CA GLY A 117 -13.10 10.27 -17.48
C GLY A 117 -12.81 10.50 -15.98
N TRP A 118 -11.83 9.82 -15.40
CA TRP A 118 -11.40 10.03 -14.02
C TRP A 118 -10.05 10.72 -13.97
N ILE A 119 -9.84 11.55 -12.95
CA ILE A 119 -8.55 12.22 -12.68
C ILE A 119 -7.98 11.62 -11.40
N CYS A 120 -6.86 10.93 -11.53
CA CYS A 120 -6.06 10.40 -10.44
C CYS A 120 -4.65 10.98 -10.53
N ASN A 121 -4.10 11.48 -9.42
CA ASN A 121 -2.70 11.90 -9.37
C ASN A 121 -1.80 10.67 -9.33
N ILE A 122 -1.37 10.20 -10.50
CA ILE A 122 -0.49 9.03 -10.63
C ILE A 122 0.96 9.50 -10.70
N THR A 123 1.76 9.01 -9.75
CA THR A 123 3.20 9.28 -9.67
C THR A 123 4.00 7.98 -9.72
N ASP A 124 5.28 8.07 -10.07
CA ASP A 124 6.20 6.95 -9.99
C ASP A 124 7.46 7.36 -9.21
N VAL A 125 7.87 6.53 -8.27
CA VAL A 125 8.96 6.83 -7.33
C VAL A 125 9.96 5.67 -7.29
N PRO A 126 11.27 5.95 -7.39
CA PRO A 126 12.28 4.90 -7.25
C PRO A 126 12.37 4.44 -5.79
N THR A 127 12.55 3.15 -5.58
CA THR A 127 12.81 2.57 -4.27
C THR A 127 14.28 2.18 -4.18
N GLU A 128 15.02 2.81 -3.27
CA GLU A 128 16.46 2.62 -3.11
C GLU A 128 16.84 1.79 -1.86
N THR A 129 15.86 1.49 -0.99
CA THR A 129 16.11 0.81 0.28
C THR A 129 16.09 -0.71 0.13
N ASN A 130 16.87 -1.40 0.98
CA ASN A 130 16.80 -2.85 1.05
C ASN A 130 15.38 -3.31 1.42
N LYS A 131 14.79 -4.16 0.58
CA LYS A 131 13.40 -4.63 0.67
C LYS A 131 13.09 -5.29 2.01
N GLU A 132 13.90 -6.28 2.41
CA GLU A 132 13.65 -7.03 3.66
C GLU A 132 13.73 -6.12 4.89
N ALA A 133 14.72 -5.23 4.93
CA ALA A 133 14.87 -4.27 6.01
C ALA A 133 13.68 -3.29 6.08
N ARG A 134 13.19 -2.82 4.93
CA ARG A 134 12.02 -1.95 4.82
C ARG A 134 10.77 -2.64 5.35
N ILE A 135 10.47 -3.84 4.87
CA ILE A 135 9.31 -4.62 5.29
C ILE A 135 9.34 -4.82 6.81
N PHE A 136 10.48 -5.22 7.36
CA PHE A 136 10.63 -5.41 8.80
C PHE A 136 10.39 -4.11 9.60
N GLN A 137 11.00 -3.01 9.17
CA GLN A 137 10.86 -1.70 9.85
C GLN A 137 9.42 -1.16 9.80
N CYS A 138 8.71 -1.39 8.70
CA CYS A 138 7.36 -0.90 8.51
C CYS A 138 6.27 -1.82 9.08
N SER A 139 6.58 -3.05 9.44
CA SER A 139 5.60 -4.06 9.84
C SER A 139 4.72 -3.62 11.01
N ASN A 140 5.32 -3.01 12.03
CA ASN A 140 4.57 -2.53 13.19
C ASN A 140 3.61 -1.38 12.82
N TRP A 141 4.03 -0.46 11.97
CA TRP A 141 3.18 0.61 11.48
C TRP A 141 2.00 0.05 10.66
N ILE A 142 2.26 -0.93 9.79
CA ILE A 142 1.22 -1.60 8.99
C ILE A 142 0.18 -2.24 9.91
N LEU A 143 0.61 -2.99 10.92
CA LEU A 143 -0.28 -3.64 11.89
C LEU A 143 -1.07 -2.64 12.76
N GLN A 144 -0.53 -1.44 12.99
CA GLN A 144 -1.18 -0.41 13.80
C GLN A 144 -2.16 0.47 13.00
N HIS A 145 -1.86 0.76 11.73
CA HIS A 145 -2.59 1.77 10.95
C HIS A 145 -3.38 1.23 9.77
N ILE A 146 -3.09 0.00 9.28
CA ILE A 146 -3.86 -0.56 8.19
C ILE A 146 -4.90 -1.55 8.73
N ILE A 147 -6.16 -1.34 8.34
CA ILE A 147 -7.29 -2.17 8.73
C ILE A 147 -7.83 -2.87 7.49
N PHE A 148 -7.87 -4.19 7.52
CA PHE A 148 -8.30 -5.02 6.40
C PHE A 148 -9.75 -5.48 6.54
N LYS A 149 -10.37 -5.91 5.46
CA LYS A 149 -11.70 -6.54 5.50
C LYS A 149 -11.69 -7.75 6.43
N ASP A 150 -12.79 -7.95 7.14
CA ASP A 150 -13.02 -9.24 7.81
C ASP A 150 -13.04 -10.38 6.80
N GLN A 151 -12.65 -11.57 7.24
CA GLN A 151 -12.54 -12.75 6.36
C GLN A 151 -13.87 -13.16 5.72
N SER A 152 -14.99 -12.80 6.33
CA SER A 152 -16.32 -13.06 5.79
C SER A 152 -16.70 -12.18 4.61
N LEU A 153 -15.95 -11.08 4.36
CA LEU A 153 -16.24 -10.10 3.31
C LEU A 153 -15.52 -10.36 1.98
N TYR A 154 -14.74 -11.42 1.87
CA TYR A 154 -14.05 -11.80 0.65
C TYR A 154 -13.87 -13.31 0.54
N LYS A 155 -13.68 -13.82 -0.68
CA LYS A 155 -13.38 -15.24 -0.90
C LYS A 155 -11.87 -15.47 -1.03
N PRO A 156 -11.35 -16.64 -0.61
CA PRO A 156 -9.92 -16.95 -0.65
C PRO A 156 -9.29 -16.85 -2.05
N ASN A 157 -10.04 -17.15 -3.10
CA ASN A 157 -9.58 -17.19 -4.48
C ASN A 157 -9.79 -15.86 -5.25
N GLU A 158 -10.35 -14.84 -4.61
CA GLU A 158 -10.46 -13.49 -5.17
C GLU A 158 -9.17 -12.70 -4.92
N PRO A 159 -8.89 -11.64 -5.70
CA PRO A 159 -7.67 -10.85 -5.55
C PRO A 159 -7.38 -10.42 -4.11
N TYR A 160 -8.42 -10.01 -3.36
CA TYR A 160 -8.29 -9.62 -1.95
C TYR A 160 -7.89 -10.81 -1.05
N GLY A 161 -8.48 -11.98 -1.27
CA GLY A 161 -8.14 -13.20 -0.52
C GLY A 161 -6.71 -13.68 -0.80
N ILE A 162 -6.27 -13.59 -2.07
CA ILE A 162 -4.90 -13.89 -2.48
C ILE A 162 -3.93 -12.92 -1.80
N MET A 163 -4.19 -11.61 -1.84
CA MET A 163 -3.40 -10.59 -1.16
C MET A 163 -3.25 -10.90 0.34
N MET A 164 -4.36 -11.20 1.03
CA MET A 164 -4.33 -11.51 2.46
C MET A 164 -3.58 -12.82 2.76
N SER A 165 -3.66 -13.81 1.88
CA SER A 165 -2.90 -15.05 2.02
C SER A 165 -1.39 -14.80 1.91
N LEU A 166 -0.95 -14.03 0.91
CA LEU A 166 0.45 -13.67 0.72
C LEU A 166 1.00 -12.86 1.90
N LEU A 167 0.22 -11.90 2.41
CA LEU A 167 0.60 -11.11 3.58
C LEU A 167 0.84 -11.99 4.82
N LYS A 168 -0.11 -12.88 5.13
CA LYS A 168 -0.07 -13.73 6.33
C LYS A 168 1.01 -14.81 6.29
N GLN A 169 1.46 -15.20 5.10
CA GLN A 169 2.49 -16.22 4.94
C GLN A 169 3.91 -15.67 5.02
N TYR A 170 4.08 -14.35 5.01
CA TYR A 170 5.41 -13.73 5.02
C TYR A 170 6.10 -13.90 6.36
N SER A 171 7.35 -14.42 6.34
CA SER A 171 8.17 -14.63 7.53
C SER A 171 9.55 -14.01 7.39
N VAL A 172 10.13 -13.57 8.52
CA VAL A 172 11.46 -12.93 8.56
C VAL A 172 12.56 -13.88 8.09
N SER A 173 12.41 -15.18 8.37
CA SER A 173 13.40 -16.22 8.02
C SER A 173 13.08 -16.97 6.73
N GLY A 174 12.00 -16.60 6.03
CA GLY A 174 11.55 -17.29 4.85
C GLY A 174 12.49 -17.12 3.65
N LYS A 175 12.91 -18.25 3.07
CA LYS A 175 13.70 -18.24 1.84
C LYS A 175 12.78 -18.42 0.63
N LYS A 176 12.95 -17.58 -0.42
CA LYS A 176 12.18 -17.66 -1.68
C LYS A 176 10.66 -17.52 -1.49
N GLN A 177 10.24 -16.76 -0.52
CA GLN A 177 8.82 -16.45 -0.29
C GLN A 177 8.34 -15.33 -1.22
N LYS A 178 7.02 -15.21 -1.38
CA LYS A 178 6.41 -14.08 -2.06
C LYS A 178 6.37 -12.89 -1.12
N ASP A 179 6.97 -11.79 -1.52
CA ASP A 179 7.11 -10.58 -0.72
C ASP A 179 6.41 -9.36 -1.35
N ASP A 180 5.75 -9.55 -2.49
CA ASP A 180 5.11 -8.48 -3.26
C ASP A 180 4.09 -7.68 -2.40
N VAL A 181 3.27 -8.37 -1.60
CA VAL A 181 2.27 -7.71 -0.74
C VAL A 181 2.90 -6.99 0.46
N PRO A 182 3.75 -7.61 1.29
CA PRO A 182 4.48 -6.89 2.33
C PRO A 182 5.29 -5.71 1.81
N ASP A 183 5.83 -5.83 0.61
CA ASP A 183 6.63 -4.80 -0.02
C ASP A 183 5.82 -3.57 -0.39
N VAL A 184 4.74 -3.72 -1.13
CA VAL A 184 3.86 -2.61 -1.49
C VAL A 184 3.28 -1.90 -0.26
N LEU A 185 2.91 -2.65 0.79
CA LEU A 185 2.44 -2.07 2.05
C LEU A 185 3.54 -1.33 2.81
N SER A 186 4.79 -1.80 2.72
CA SER A 186 5.93 -1.11 3.33
C SER A 186 6.29 0.20 2.60
N ASN A 187 6.20 0.23 1.27
CA ASN A 187 6.32 1.45 0.48
C ASN A 187 5.24 2.46 0.85
N PHE A 188 3.99 2.00 0.97
CA PHE A 188 2.90 2.84 1.45
C PHE A 188 3.16 3.42 2.85
N ALA A 189 3.60 2.59 3.80
CA ALA A 189 3.91 3.02 5.16
C ALA A 189 5.02 4.09 5.18
N LEU A 190 6.07 3.93 4.38
CA LEU A 190 7.12 4.93 4.24
C LEU A 190 6.59 6.24 3.69
N ARG A 191 5.79 6.20 2.62
CA ARG A 191 5.17 7.39 2.02
C ARG A 191 4.36 8.17 3.07
N MET A 192 3.53 7.49 3.84
CA MET A 192 2.69 8.13 4.86
C MET A 192 3.51 8.72 6.02
N THR A 193 4.56 8.03 6.45
CA THR A 193 5.40 8.51 7.55
C THR A 193 6.37 9.61 7.15
N GLN A 194 6.88 9.60 5.92
CA GLN A 194 7.78 10.63 5.40
C GLN A 194 7.03 11.93 5.06
N GLY A 195 5.87 11.83 4.43
CA GLY A 195 5.00 12.98 4.14
C GLY A 195 4.61 13.75 5.41
N SER A 196 4.28 13.05 6.48
CA SER A 196 3.98 13.66 7.78
C SER A 196 5.19 14.38 8.40
N ARG A 197 6.41 13.94 8.14
CA ARG A 197 7.64 14.60 8.62
C ARG A 197 7.92 15.89 7.87
N ILE A 198 7.74 15.92 6.57
CA ILE A 198 7.93 17.12 5.73
C ILE A 198 6.91 18.21 6.14
N ALA A 199 5.66 17.86 6.28
CA ALA A 199 4.61 18.79 6.70
C ALA A 199 4.87 19.39 8.10
N LYS A 200 5.41 18.61 9.04
CA LYS A 200 5.79 19.11 10.37
C LYS A 200 7.00 20.05 10.33
N VAL A 201 7.97 19.81 9.44
CA VAL A 201 9.14 20.68 9.28
C VAL A 201 8.76 22.03 8.65
N GLU A 202 7.87 22.04 7.67
CA GLU A 202 7.37 23.28 7.07
C GLU A 202 6.54 24.13 8.06
N ALA A 203 5.75 23.51 8.92
CA ALA A 203 4.99 24.20 9.96
C ALA A 203 5.86 24.86 11.03
N VAL A 204 7.06 24.33 11.28
CA VAL A 204 8.03 24.88 12.25
C VAL A 204 8.89 26.00 11.64
N HIS A 205 8.96 26.14 10.31
CA HIS A 205 9.88 27.07 9.64
C HIS A 205 9.21 28.29 9.02
N ASN A 206 8.08 28.78 9.58
CA ASN A 206 7.53 30.07 9.17
C ASN A 206 7.47 31.07 10.36
N PRO A 207 8.61 31.68 10.78
CA PRO A 207 8.64 32.63 11.87
C PRO A 207 8.25 34.07 11.46
N PHE A 208 7.80 34.31 10.22
CA PHE A 208 7.41 35.63 9.73
C PHE A 208 5.98 35.69 9.19
N ARG A 209 4.98 35.57 10.07
CA ARG A 209 3.68 36.24 9.93
C ARG A 209 3.43 37.07 11.17
N GLY A 210 4.29 38.07 11.35
CA GLY A 210 4.09 39.11 12.32
C GLY A 210 4.28 40.46 11.65
N GLY A 211 3.18 41.17 11.46
CA GLY A 211 3.07 42.59 11.42
C GLY A 211 3.58 43.32 10.18
N LEU A 212 2.67 44.04 9.54
CA LEU A 212 2.81 45.50 9.39
C LEU A 212 1.52 46.08 8.78
N TYR A 213 0.92 46.95 9.59
CA TYR A 213 -0.04 48.00 9.30
C TYR A 213 -1.43 47.64 8.79
#